data_41d31d383f6ebb57a79bb4ef0bffac62
#
_entry.id   41d31d383f6ebb57a79bb4ef0bffac62
#
_cell.length_a   1.000
_cell.length_b   1.000
_cell.length_c   1.000
_cell.angle_alpha   90.00
_cell.angle_beta   90.00
_cell.angle_gamma   90.00
#
_symmetry.space_group_name_H-M   'P 1'
#
loop_
_entity.id
_entity.type
_entity.pdbx_description
1 polymer ?
#
loop_
_entity_poly.entity_id
_entity_poly.type
_entity_poly.pdbx_seq_one_letter_code
_entity_poly.pdbx_strand_id
1 'polypeptide(L)'
;MKKYSVMSFLLLLMAVVSVSCSNPTLNDYVEGFKGEMPQDMGSGLTMTDVGIVDDYVQIEATSDESELDLANPMVSMVLPAIAEPVKASFVDNADMKDFMQACSDEGKGFRMVVTGAKSEKKVTLFEISPEEITTKFPPSTKE
;
A
#
# COMPACT_ATOMS: atom_id res chain seq x y z
N MET A 1 -18.10 -11.79 -7.02
CA MET A 1 -17.29 -11.12 -7.10
C MET A 1 -17.09 -10.15 -6.14
N LYS A 2 -16.03 -9.91 -5.68
CA LYS A 2 -15.74 -9.10 -4.72
C LYS A 2 -15.11 -7.98 -5.20
N LYS A 3 -15.49 -6.84 -4.94
CA LYS A 3 -14.83 -5.75 -5.38
C LYS A 3 -14.66 -4.83 -4.32
N TYR A 4 -14.74 -5.20 -3.11
CA TYR A 4 -14.64 -4.27 -2.07
C TYR A 4 -13.42 -4.34 -1.29
N SER A 5 -12.50 -5.06 -1.71
CA SER A 5 -11.36 -5.29 -0.86
C SER A 5 -10.54 -4.06 -0.56
N VAL A 6 -10.38 -3.15 -1.51
CA VAL A 6 -9.57 -1.96 -1.24
C VAL A 6 -10.25 -1.08 -0.20
N MET A 7 -11.55 -0.93 -0.30
CA MET A 7 -12.27 -0.13 0.68
C MET A 7 -12.20 -0.74 2.06
N SER A 8 -12.35 -2.07 2.14
CA SER A 8 -12.25 -2.74 3.42
C SER A 8 -10.88 -2.57 4.02
N PHE A 9 -9.87 -2.67 3.18
CA PHE A 9 -8.50 -2.51 3.62
C PHE A 9 -8.26 -1.11 4.18
N LEU A 10 -8.75 -0.10 3.47
CA LEU A 10 -8.58 1.27 3.94
C LEU A 10 -9.26 1.52 5.27
N LEU A 11 -10.47 0.98 5.40
CA LEU A 11 -11.18 1.13 6.66
C LEU A 11 -10.45 0.46 7.81
N LEU A 12 -9.89 -0.71 7.52
CA LEU A 12 -9.16 -1.43 8.53
C LEU A 12 -7.92 -0.66 8.97
N LEU A 13 -7.21 -0.08 8.03
CA LEU A 13 -6.03 0.70 8.35
C LEU A 13 -6.40 1.88 9.25
N MET A 14 -7.48 2.53 8.93
CA MET A 14 -7.90 3.68 9.72
C MET A 14 -8.29 3.27 11.14
N ALA A 15 -8.95 2.13 11.26
CA ALA A 15 -9.32 1.64 12.57
C ALA A 15 -8.12 1.37 13.45
N VAL A 16 -7.08 0.82 12.83
CA VAL A 16 -5.86 0.53 13.58
C VAL A 16 -5.22 1.82 14.07
N VAL A 17 -5.14 2.80 13.19
CA VAL A 17 -4.46 4.04 13.54
C VAL A 17 -5.26 4.84 14.56
N SER A 18 -6.57 4.78 14.48
CA SER A 18 -7.40 5.59 15.34
C SER A 18 -7.25 5.24 16.81
N VAL A 19 -6.68 4.10 17.10
CA VAL A 19 -6.47 3.72 18.48
C VAL A 19 -5.22 4.34 19.07
N SER A 20 -4.32 4.84 18.24
CA SER A 20 -3.09 5.38 18.75
C SER A 20 -3.31 6.70 19.36
N CYS A 21 -2.37 7.20 20.09
CA CYS A 21 -2.49 8.45 20.69
C CYS A 21 -2.37 9.53 19.66
N SER A 22 -2.44 10.75 20.05
CA SER A 22 -2.32 11.86 19.15
C SER A 22 -0.97 11.88 18.48
N ASN A 23 -0.85 12.38 17.31
CA ASN A 23 0.41 12.53 16.58
C ASN A 23 1.15 11.23 16.29
N PRO A 24 0.49 10.29 15.65
CA PRO A 24 1.21 9.06 15.31
C PRO A 24 2.31 9.37 14.31
N THR A 25 3.44 8.71 14.47
CA THR A 25 4.55 8.83 13.54
C THR A 25 4.35 7.84 12.41
N LEU A 26 5.17 7.97 11.37
CA LEU A 26 5.11 7.02 10.27
C LEU A 26 5.34 5.60 10.80
N ASN A 27 6.26 5.45 11.74
CA ASN A 27 6.54 4.14 12.29
C ASN A 27 5.32 3.58 13.04
N ASP A 28 4.56 4.43 13.68
CA ASP A 28 3.33 4.00 14.35
C ASP A 28 2.33 3.45 13.34
N TYR A 29 2.21 4.09 12.18
CA TYR A 29 1.32 3.60 11.13
C TYR A 29 1.80 2.24 10.64
N VAL A 30 3.10 2.10 10.42
CA VAL A 30 3.66 0.85 9.92
C VAL A 30 3.43 -0.28 10.92
N GLU A 31 3.66 0.00 12.20
CA GLU A 31 3.46 -1.03 13.23
C GLU A 31 1.99 -1.42 13.33
N GLY A 32 1.10 -0.45 13.20
CA GLY A 32 -0.33 -0.74 13.23
C GLY A 32 -0.75 -1.62 12.07
N PHE A 33 -0.25 -1.29 10.86
CA PHE A 33 -0.58 -2.09 9.68
C PHE A 33 -0.02 -3.50 9.82
N LYS A 34 1.20 -3.61 10.36
CA LYS A 34 1.83 -4.90 10.54
C LYS A 34 1.01 -5.79 11.47
N GLY A 35 0.40 -5.20 12.47
CA GLY A 35 -0.43 -5.94 13.42
C GLY A 35 -1.67 -6.53 12.79
N GLU A 36 -2.09 -6.02 11.63
CA GLU A 36 -3.27 -6.52 10.93
C GLU A 36 -2.92 -7.54 9.85
N MET A 37 -1.65 -7.81 9.67
CA MET A 37 -1.25 -8.78 8.64
C MET A 37 -1.27 -10.19 9.21
N PRO A 38 -1.57 -11.19 8.38
CA PRO A 38 -1.90 -11.09 6.97
C PRO A 38 -3.34 -10.66 6.75
N GLN A 39 -3.59 -10.03 5.62
CA GLN A 39 -4.91 -9.48 5.33
C GLN A 39 -5.32 -9.89 3.91
N ASP A 40 -6.43 -10.57 3.79
CA ASP A 40 -6.93 -11.00 2.49
C ASP A 40 -7.54 -9.80 1.77
N MET A 41 -7.05 -9.52 0.58
CA MET A 41 -7.53 -8.40 -0.22
C MET A 41 -8.55 -8.83 -1.27
N GLY A 42 -8.83 -10.13 -1.37
CA GLY A 42 -9.69 -10.63 -2.44
C GLY A 42 -8.89 -10.92 -3.70
N SER A 43 -9.50 -11.57 -4.64
CA SER A 43 -8.86 -11.90 -5.92
C SER A 43 -7.56 -12.69 -5.78
N GLY A 44 -7.44 -13.42 -4.70
CA GLY A 44 -6.25 -14.24 -4.48
C GLY A 44 -5.05 -13.47 -3.99
N LEU A 45 -5.23 -12.21 -3.61
CA LEU A 45 -4.14 -11.39 -3.06
C LEU A 45 -4.24 -11.33 -1.55
N THR A 46 -3.11 -11.52 -0.90
CA THR A 46 -3.04 -11.41 0.56
C THR A 46 -1.86 -10.53 0.92
N MET A 47 -2.12 -9.48 1.69
CA MET A 47 -1.03 -8.65 2.20
C MET A 47 -0.38 -9.40 3.34
N THR A 48 0.91 -9.56 3.30
CA THR A 48 1.61 -10.39 4.26
C THR A 48 2.51 -9.61 5.19
N ASP A 49 2.96 -8.45 4.79
CA ASP A 49 3.86 -7.67 5.63
C ASP A 49 3.90 -6.22 5.17
N VAL A 50 4.43 -5.37 6.01
CA VAL A 50 4.65 -3.98 5.67
C VAL A 50 5.85 -3.51 6.47
N GLY A 51 6.64 -2.66 5.87
CA GLY A 51 7.82 -2.14 6.53
C GLY A 51 8.39 -0.98 5.75
N ILE A 52 9.43 -0.38 6.27
CA ILE A 52 10.11 0.70 5.57
C ILE A 52 11.33 0.08 4.91
N VAL A 53 11.37 0.16 3.59
CA VAL A 53 12.44 -0.40 2.79
C VAL A 53 12.99 0.72 1.93
N ASP A 54 14.26 1.06 2.14
CA ASP A 54 14.89 2.19 1.47
C ASP A 54 14.04 3.44 1.78
N ASP A 55 13.60 4.15 0.78
CA ASP A 55 12.84 5.37 0.99
C ASP A 55 11.34 5.15 0.81
N TYR A 56 10.87 3.94 1.07
CA TYR A 56 9.47 3.62 0.85
C TYR A 56 8.85 2.88 2.02
N VAL A 57 7.58 3.17 2.27
CA VAL A 57 6.77 2.25 3.05
C VAL A 57 6.33 1.21 2.03
N GLN A 58 6.71 -0.02 2.24
CA GLN A 58 6.48 -1.09 1.29
C GLN A 58 5.52 -2.11 1.86
N ILE A 59 4.42 -2.32 1.16
CA ILE A 59 3.49 -3.39 1.51
C ILE A 59 3.87 -4.59 0.66
N GLU A 60 3.98 -5.76 1.30
CA GLU A 60 4.27 -6.98 0.58
C GLU A 60 3.02 -7.82 0.54
N ALA A 61 2.71 -8.34 -0.63
CA ALA A 61 1.53 -9.15 -0.82
C ALA A 61 1.90 -10.39 -1.61
N THR A 62 1.08 -11.41 -1.51
CA THR A 62 1.28 -12.65 -2.25
C THR A 62 0.04 -12.88 -3.11
N SER A 63 0.26 -13.27 -4.36
CA SER A 63 -0.83 -13.67 -5.24
C SER A 63 -0.84 -15.20 -5.29
N ASP A 64 -2.01 -15.81 -5.10
CA ASP A 64 -2.10 -17.25 -5.26
C ASP A 64 -2.16 -17.59 -6.76
N GLU A 65 -2.13 -16.56 -7.58
CA GLU A 65 -2.06 -16.67 -9.04
C GLU A 65 -3.28 -17.31 -9.66
N SER A 66 -4.39 -17.27 -8.96
CA SER A 66 -5.64 -17.75 -9.54
C SER A 66 -6.23 -16.68 -10.46
N GLU A 67 -6.05 -15.41 -10.11
CA GLU A 67 -6.53 -14.33 -10.95
C GLU A 67 -5.39 -13.44 -11.43
N LEU A 68 -4.41 -13.21 -10.61
CA LEU A 68 -3.25 -12.41 -11.01
C LEU A 68 -2.05 -13.35 -11.12
N ASP A 69 -1.89 -13.91 -12.30
CA ASP A 69 -0.83 -14.88 -12.57
C ASP A 69 0.40 -14.14 -13.07
N LEU A 70 1.36 -13.95 -12.20
CA LEU A 70 2.54 -13.17 -12.53
C LEU A 70 3.46 -13.85 -13.54
N ALA A 71 3.26 -15.13 -13.76
CA ALA A 71 4.04 -15.84 -14.77
C ALA A 71 3.50 -15.60 -16.17
N ASN A 72 2.28 -15.12 -16.27
CA ASN A 72 1.65 -14.90 -17.57
C ASN A 72 2.11 -13.57 -18.14
N PRO A 73 2.77 -13.58 -19.31
CA PRO A 73 3.27 -12.32 -19.89
C PRO A 73 2.17 -11.28 -20.15
N MET A 74 0.94 -11.75 -20.38
CA MET A 74 -0.16 -10.82 -20.62
C MET A 74 -0.45 -9.99 -19.37
N VAL A 75 -0.22 -10.56 -18.21
CA VAL A 75 -0.45 -9.84 -16.96
C VAL A 75 0.49 -8.65 -16.86
N SER A 76 1.73 -8.83 -17.26
CA SER A 76 2.69 -7.73 -17.23
C SER A 76 2.22 -6.56 -18.09
N MET A 77 1.54 -6.86 -19.19
CA MET A 77 1.09 -5.82 -20.10
C MET A 77 -0.08 -5.04 -19.52
N VAL A 78 -0.92 -5.67 -18.70
CA VAL A 78 -2.08 -5.01 -18.15
C VAL A 78 -1.86 -4.48 -16.73
N LEU A 79 -0.74 -4.81 -16.11
CA LEU A 79 -0.48 -4.37 -14.75
C LEU A 79 -0.61 -2.85 -14.58
N PRO A 80 -0.06 -2.03 -15.47
CA PRO A 80 -0.21 -0.59 -15.29
C PRO A 80 -1.67 -0.15 -15.25
N ALA A 81 -2.52 -0.80 -16.03
CA ALA A 81 -3.93 -0.45 -16.04
C ALA A 81 -4.62 -0.85 -14.74
N ILE A 82 -4.16 -1.94 -14.14
CA ILE A 82 -4.69 -2.37 -12.85
C ILE A 82 -4.16 -1.48 -11.75
N ALA A 83 -2.90 -1.11 -11.84
CA ALA A 83 -2.23 -0.37 -10.79
C ALA A 83 -2.73 1.05 -10.62
N GLU A 84 -3.09 1.70 -11.72
CA GLU A 84 -3.49 3.10 -11.64
C GLU A 84 -4.71 3.34 -10.75
N PRO A 85 -5.81 2.61 -10.90
CA PRO A 85 -6.94 2.82 -9.99
C PRO A 85 -6.61 2.48 -8.55
N VAL A 86 -5.76 1.48 -8.32
CA VAL A 86 -5.37 1.13 -6.96
C VAL A 86 -4.57 2.27 -6.36
N LYS A 87 -3.60 2.79 -7.11
CA LYS A 87 -2.78 3.90 -6.66
C LYS A 87 -3.66 5.10 -6.36
N ALA A 88 -4.58 5.42 -7.26
CA ALA A 88 -5.46 6.57 -7.07
C ALA A 88 -6.32 6.42 -5.83
N SER A 89 -6.77 5.21 -5.55
CA SER A 89 -7.61 5.00 -4.40
C SER A 89 -6.88 5.25 -3.09
N PHE A 90 -5.54 5.10 -3.09
CA PHE A 90 -4.77 5.45 -1.90
C PHE A 90 -4.51 6.95 -1.85
N VAL A 91 -4.10 7.51 -2.98
CA VAL A 91 -3.69 8.90 -3.01
C VAL A 91 -4.86 9.85 -2.80
N ASP A 92 -6.00 9.52 -3.39
CA ASP A 92 -7.15 10.41 -3.38
C ASP A 92 -8.11 10.14 -2.23
N ASN A 93 -7.84 9.17 -1.42
CA ASN A 93 -8.72 8.82 -0.32
C ASN A 93 -8.46 9.73 0.88
N ALA A 94 -9.48 10.43 1.32
CA ALA A 94 -9.35 11.37 2.43
C ALA A 94 -8.87 10.67 3.70
N ASP A 95 -9.24 9.41 3.85
CA ASP A 95 -8.86 8.67 5.05
C ASP A 95 -7.37 8.31 5.09
N MET A 96 -6.71 8.38 3.96
CA MET A 96 -5.28 8.10 3.90
C MET A 96 -4.43 9.35 4.02
N LYS A 97 -5.08 10.50 4.12
CA LYS A 97 -4.38 11.76 4.11
C LYS A 97 -3.33 11.88 5.21
N ASP A 98 -3.67 11.48 6.41
CA ASP A 98 -2.73 11.61 7.53
C ASP A 98 -1.54 10.68 7.36
N PHE A 99 -1.78 9.49 6.84
CA PHE A 99 -0.70 8.56 6.57
C PHE A 99 0.21 9.12 5.47
N MET A 100 -0.38 9.66 4.41
CA MET A 100 0.40 10.22 3.32
C MET A 100 1.20 11.42 3.81
N GLN A 101 0.62 12.21 4.71
CA GLN A 101 1.32 13.34 5.28
C GLN A 101 2.52 12.87 6.10
N ALA A 102 2.35 11.78 6.84
CA ALA A 102 3.46 11.23 7.61
C ALA A 102 4.58 10.76 6.68
N CYS A 103 4.22 10.15 5.55
CA CYS A 103 5.21 9.76 4.56
C CYS A 103 5.96 10.98 4.03
N SER A 104 5.21 12.03 3.72
CA SER A 104 5.81 13.26 3.22
C SER A 104 6.77 13.86 4.22
N ASP A 105 6.35 13.93 5.47
CA ASP A 105 7.16 14.54 6.52
C ASP A 105 8.48 13.81 6.73
N GLU A 106 8.51 12.52 6.42
CA GLU A 106 9.74 11.75 6.58
C GLU A 106 10.43 11.45 5.26
N GLY A 107 9.94 12.03 4.18
CA GLY A 107 10.57 11.85 2.87
C GLY A 107 10.49 10.46 2.31
N LYS A 108 9.39 9.76 2.59
CA LYS A 108 9.22 8.40 2.13
C LYS A 108 8.13 8.30 1.08
N GLY A 109 8.28 7.36 0.16
CA GLY A 109 7.24 7.02 -0.78
C GLY A 109 6.42 5.85 -0.25
N PHE A 110 5.55 5.33 -1.10
CA PHE A 110 4.65 4.25 -0.73
C PHE A 110 4.52 3.31 -1.91
N ARG A 111 4.71 2.03 -1.70
CA ARG A 111 4.61 1.09 -2.82
C ARG A 111 4.12 -0.27 -2.35
N MET A 112 3.61 -1.04 -3.29
CA MET A 112 3.17 -2.39 -3.00
C MET A 112 3.88 -3.35 -3.94
N VAL A 113 4.46 -4.39 -3.37
CA VAL A 113 5.17 -5.41 -4.12
C VAL A 113 4.41 -6.72 -3.96
N VAL A 114 4.19 -7.41 -5.08
CA VAL A 114 3.43 -8.66 -5.08
C VAL A 114 4.35 -9.79 -5.53
N THR A 115 4.30 -10.90 -4.81
CA THR A 115 5.06 -12.10 -5.15
C THR A 115 4.08 -13.20 -5.50
N GLY A 116 4.33 -13.91 -6.60
CA GLY A 116 3.48 -15.02 -6.98
C GLY A 116 3.81 -16.26 -6.17
N ALA A 117 2.80 -16.89 -5.62
CA ALA A 117 3.01 -18.08 -4.80
C ALA A 117 3.56 -19.26 -5.60
N LYS A 118 3.18 -19.36 -6.87
CA LYS A 118 3.62 -20.47 -7.70
C LYS A 118 4.84 -20.10 -8.51
N SER A 119 4.81 -18.97 -9.19
CA SER A 119 5.90 -18.57 -10.07
C SER A 119 7.08 -18.00 -9.32
N GLU A 120 6.84 -17.53 -8.11
CA GLU A 120 7.83 -16.86 -7.30
C GLU A 120 8.32 -15.55 -7.92
N LYS A 121 7.61 -15.05 -8.91
CA LYS A 121 7.95 -13.77 -9.51
C LYS A 121 7.50 -12.64 -8.60
N LYS A 122 8.26 -11.56 -8.62
CA LYS A 122 7.98 -10.43 -7.78
C LYS A 122 7.84 -9.20 -8.66
N VAL A 123 6.78 -8.46 -8.49
CA VAL A 123 6.54 -7.24 -9.26
C VAL A 123 6.09 -6.12 -8.34
N THR A 124 6.39 -4.91 -8.72
CA THR A 124 5.87 -3.75 -8.00
C THR A 124 4.53 -3.42 -8.63
N LEU A 125 3.47 -3.57 -7.87
CA LEU A 125 2.14 -3.31 -8.39
C LEU A 125 1.95 -1.82 -8.64
N PHE A 126 2.31 -0.99 -7.66
CA PHE A 126 2.31 0.45 -7.86
C PHE A 126 3.38 1.07 -6.97
N GLU A 127 3.75 2.28 -7.32
CA GLU A 127 4.76 2.99 -6.57
C GLU A 127 4.46 4.48 -6.63
N ILE A 128 4.43 5.11 -5.47
CA ILE A 128 4.26 6.55 -5.36
C ILE A 128 5.57 7.06 -4.79
N SER A 129 6.32 7.78 -5.59
CA SER A 129 7.65 8.21 -5.17
C SER A 129 7.58 9.22 -4.05
N PRO A 130 8.67 9.39 -3.28
CA PRO A 130 8.68 10.43 -2.26
C PRO A 130 8.39 11.82 -2.84
N GLU A 131 8.85 12.07 -4.05
CA GLU A 131 8.60 13.35 -4.70
C GLU A 131 7.14 13.54 -5.04
N GLU A 132 6.47 12.50 -5.50
CA GLU A 132 5.05 12.58 -5.78
C GLU A 132 4.28 12.88 -4.50
N ILE A 133 4.67 12.24 -3.42
CA ILE A 133 3.99 12.43 -2.15
C ILE A 133 4.20 13.84 -1.63
N THR A 134 5.43 14.33 -1.66
CA THR A 134 5.68 15.68 -1.14
C THR A 134 5.05 16.76 -2.01
N THR A 135 4.84 16.47 -3.27
CA THR A 135 4.16 17.40 -4.14
C THR A 135 2.66 17.47 -3.80
N LYS A 136 2.04 16.33 -3.58
CA LYS A 136 0.64 16.30 -3.25
C LYS A 136 0.37 16.62 -1.80
N PHE A 137 1.25 16.26 -0.91
CA PHE A 137 1.12 16.50 0.52
C PHE A 137 2.40 17.16 0.99
N PRO A 138 2.53 18.47 0.82
CA PRO A 138 3.78 19.15 1.19
C PRO A 138 4.14 18.86 2.64
N PRO A 139 5.42 18.67 2.95
CA PRO A 139 5.83 18.36 4.31
C PRO A 139 5.40 19.44 5.28
N SER A 140 5.07 19.03 6.48
CA SER A 140 4.70 19.96 7.51
C SER A 140 5.89 20.83 7.86
N THR A 141 5.64 22.12 8.04
CA THR A 141 6.71 23.00 8.42
C THR A 141 6.75 23.04 9.91
N LYS A 142 7.89 22.68 10.47
CA LYS A 142 7.97 22.71 11.88
C LYS A 142 8.74 23.87 12.28
N GLU A 143 8.29 24.65 13.11
CA GLU A 143 9.00 25.84 13.54
C GLU A 143 9.57 25.71 14.86
#